data_3a469fcf1d1f99e0a525cde296a6d237
#
_entry.id   3a469fcf1d1f99e0a525cde296a6d237
#
_cell.length_a   1.000
_cell.length_b   1.000
_cell.length_c   1.000
_cell.angle_alpha   90.00
_cell.angle_beta   90.00
_cell.angle_gamma   90.00
#
_symmetry.space_group_name_H-M   'P 1'
#
loop_
_entity.id
_entity.type
_entity.pdbx_description
1 polymer ?
#
loop_
_entity_poly.entity_id
_entity_poly.type
_entity_poly.pdbx_seq_one_letter_code
_entity_poly.pdbx_strand_id
1 'polypeptide(L)'
;MDSDPIVIVSAVRTPIGAMLGALSGLEATDLGAVVIKAAVERAGIAPDQVQEVLMGCVLPAGQGQAPARQATLKAGLPPSTGATTLNKVCGSGMKAVMLAHDLIRAGSQDVVVAGGMESMSNAPYLVPKGRTGYRYGHGTLLDHMAYDGLEDAYSKMPNGGGKSMGLFAEDCANKYHFTREAQDAYALESSRRARTANEDGSFAWETVPVTIPGRKGDVVVERDESPFKVDPSKIPHLRPAFVKDGTVTAATSSSISDGAAALVLMRQSEARKRGLTPVATLVAHATFSREPEWFTVAPVGAIEKVLAKAGWQTASVDLYEINEAFAVVTMAAMKEHGIPHDKVNIHGGAVALGHPIGASGARVLVTLLGALKKTGGRRGVASLCIGGGEATAIAVEMA
;
A
#
# COMPACT_ATOMS: atom_id res chain seq x y z
N MET A 1 -5.36 -3.69 -28.90
CA MET A 1 -6.03 -3.25 -27.65
C MET A 1 -7.19 -4.21 -27.41
N ASP A 2 -7.46 -4.55 -26.16
CA ASP A 2 -8.62 -5.36 -25.80
C ASP A 2 -9.89 -4.64 -26.25
N SER A 3 -10.82 -5.36 -26.88
CA SER A 3 -12.08 -4.76 -27.34
C SER A 3 -12.99 -4.31 -26.19
N ASP A 4 -12.76 -4.82 -24.98
CA ASP A 4 -13.52 -4.52 -23.76
C ASP A 4 -12.61 -4.49 -22.54
N PRO A 5 -11.87 -3.38 -22.34
CA PRO A 5 -10.87 -3.28 -21.27
C PRO A 5 -11.49 -3.28 -19.87
N ILE A 6 -10.69 -3.63 -18.89
CA ILE A 6 -11.08 -3.53 -17.48
C ILE A 6 -10.82 -2.11 -16.99
N VAL A 7 -11.85 -1.53 -16.38
CA VAL A 7 -11.83 -0.15 -15.91
C VAL A 7 -12.02 -0.07 -14.39
N ILE A 8 -11.46 0.97 -13.82
CA ILE A 8 -11.66 1.39 -12.43
C ILE A 8 -12.75 2.45 -12.44
N VAL A 9 -13.83 2.22 -11.71
CA VAL A 9 -14.97 3.16 -11.63
C VAL A 9 -14.99 3.93 -10.32
N SER A 10 -14.28 3.44 -9.30
CA SER A 10 -14.12 4.11 -8.00
C SER A 10 -12.81 3.73 -7.36
N ALA A 11 -12.23 4.66 -6.60
CA ALA A 11 -11.01 4.46 -5.83
C ALA A 11 -11.04 5.34 -4.58
N VAL A 12 -10.76 4.74 -3.41
CA VAL A 12 -10.80 5.42 -2.10
C VAL A 12 -9.76 4.85 -1.15
N ARG A 13 -9.37 5.66 -0.15
CA ARG A 13 -8.56 5.24 1.00
C ARG A 13 -9.03 5.88 2.30
N THR A 14 -8.71 5.29 3.42
CA THR A 14 -8.75 5.99 4.70
C THR A 14 -7.61 7.02 4.80
N PRO A 15 -7.66 7.98 5.71
CA PRO A 15 -6.44 8.54 6.28
C PRO A 15 -5.52 7.44 6.77
N ILE A 16 -4.22 7.71 6.85
CA ILE A 16 -3.23 6.79 7.41
C ILE A 16 -2.96 7.20 8.86
N GLY A 17 -3.23 6.29 9.80
CA GLY A 17 -2.92 6.43 11.21
C GLY A 17 -1.47 6.02 11.51
N ALA A 18 -0.82 6.71 12.44
CA ALA A 18 0.47 6.29 12.98
C ALA A 18 0.29 5.10 13.93
N MET A 19 1.39 4.37 14.20
CA MET A 19 1.37 3.29 15.21
C MET A 19 0.85 3.81 16.55
N LEU A 20 -0.13 3.09 17.12
CA LEU A 20 -0.83 3.45 18.35
C LEU A 20 -1.43 4.87 18.32
N GLY A 21 -1.71 5.36 17.10
CA GLY A 21 -2.26 6.70 16.86
C GLY A 21 -3.77 6.74 16.71
N ALA A 22 -4.25 7.68 15.88
CA ALA A 22 -5.66 8.01 15.76
C ALA A 22 -6.55 6.82 15.34
N LEU A 23 -6.04 5.88 14.54
CA LEU A 23 -6.81 4.73 14.05
C LEU A 23 -6.61 3.44 14.89
N SER A 24 -5.76 3.46 15.93
CA SER A 24 -5.41 2.26 16.70
C SER A 24 -6.57 1.60 17.45
N GLY A 25 -7.68 2.30 17.64
CA GLY A 25 -8.91 1.75 18.24
C GLY A 25 -9.74 0.88 17.29
N LEU A 26 -9.35 0.78 16.01
CA LEU A 26 -10.06 0.02 14.98
C LEU A 26 -9.22 -1.16 14.48
N GLU A 27 -9.90 -2.29 14.27
CA GLU A 27 -9.27 -3.44 13.61
C GLU A 27 -9.11 -3.21 12.11
N ALA A 28 -8.24 -3.99 11.45
CA ALA A 28 -8.10 -3.93 9.99
C ALA A 28 -9.44 -4.16 9.27
N THR A 29 -10.28 -5.05 9.81
CA THR A 29 -11.61 -5.35 9.25
C THR A 29 -12.58 -4.18 9.34
N ASP A 30 -12.45 -3.29 10.32
CA ASP A 30 -13.25 -2.07 10.44
C ASP A 30 -12.81 -1.03 9.41
N LEU A 31 -11.48 -0.83 9.27
CA LEU A 31 -10.90 0.05 8.25
C LEU A 31 -11.25 -0.44 6.84
N GLY A 32 -11.16 -1.75 6.61
CA GLY A 32 -11.58 -2.40 5.37
C GLY A 32 -13.05 -2.15 5.04
N ALA A 33 -13.93 -2.25 6.04
CA ALA A 33 -15.36 -1.98 5.87
C ALA A 33 -15.64 -0.54 5.42
N VAL A 34 -14.93 0.44 6.00
CA VAL A 34 -15.06 1.85 5.63
C VAL A 34 -14.76 2.06 4.14
N VAL A 35 -13.64 1.53 3.66
CA VAL A 35 -13.24 1.75 2.25
C VAL A 35 -14.08 0.93 1.27
N ILE A 36 -14.48 -0.30 1.62
CA ILE A 36 -15.37 -1.11 0.77
C ILE A 36 -16.71 -0.39 0.58
N LYS A 37 -17.34 0.04 1.68
CA LYS A 37 -18.60 0.78 1.64
C LYS A 37 -18.47 2.05 0.80
N ALA A 38 -17.47 2.87 1.10
CA ALA A 38 -17.26 4.14 0.39
C ALA A 38 -16.92 3.95 -1.10
N ALA A 39 -16.18 2.88 -1.46
CA ALA A 39 -15.87 2.57 -2.85
C ALA A 39 -17.14 2.20 -3.64
N VAL A 40 -18.02 1.39 -3.07
CA VAL A 40 -19.30 0.98 -3.67
C VAL A 40 -20.25 2.17 -3.80
N GLU A 41 -20.39 2.98 -2.74
CA GLU A 41 -21.21 4.20 -2.75
C GLU A 41 -20.71 5.21 -3.81
N ARG A 42 -19.40 5.45 -3.86
CA ARG A 42 -18.78 6.37 -4.83
C ARG A 42 -18.87 5.86 -6.28
N ALA A 43 -18.86 4.55 -6.47
CA ALA A 43 -19.10 3.94 -7.77
C ALA A 43 -20.54 4.12 -8.26
N GLY A 44 -21.48 4.44 -7.37
CA GLY A 44 -22.91 4.57 -7.71
C GLY A 44 -23.58 3.23 -8.01
N ILE A 45 -23.10 2.14 -7.44
CA ILE A 45 -23.67 0.80 -7.62
C ILE A 45 -24.34 0.31 -6.33
N ALA A 46 -25.34 -0.54 -6.46
CA ALA A 46 -25.96 -1.17 -5.31
C ALA A 46 -25.04 -2.25 -4.71
N PRO A 47 -25.04 -2.46 -3.37
CA PRO A 47 -24.19 -3.44 -2.71
C PRO A 47 -24.34 -4.87 -3.22
N ASP A 48 -25.53 -5.29 -3.65
CA ASP A 48 -25.84 -6.61 -4.20
C ASP A 48 -25.30 -6.85 -5.62
N GLN A 49 -24.79 -5.81 -6.25
CA GLN A 49 -24.15 -5.89 -7.57
C GLN A 49 -22.66 -6.27 -7.49
N VAL A 50 -22.06 -6.25 -6.29
CA VAL A 50 -20.69 -6.71 -6.07
C VAL A 50 -20.67 -8.22 -5.89
N GLN A 51 -19.96 -8.91 -6.75
CA GLN A 51 -19.88 -10.37 -6.73
C GLN A 51 -18.75 -10.90 -5.86
N GLU A 52 -17.62 -10.19 -5.82
CA GLU A 52 -16.44 -10.60 -5.05
C GLU A 52 -15.73 -9.39 -4.44
N VAL A 53 -15.17 -9.58 -3.24
CA VAL A 53 -14.29 -8.62 -2.54
C VAL A 53 -12.94 -9.26 -2.29
N LEU A 54 -11.87 -8.68 -2.81
CA LEU A 54 -10.50 -9.14 -2.60
C LEU A 54 -9.75 -8.14 -1.72
N MET A 55 -9.37 -8.53 -0.51
CA MET A 55 -8.64 -7.64 0.40
C MET A 55 -7.30 -8.24 0.82
N GLY A 56 -6.23 -7.46 0.58
CA GLY A 56 -4.92 -7.71 1.16
C GLY A 56 -4.92 -7.49 2.67
N CYS A 57 -4.32 -8.43 3.42
CA CYS A 57 -4.08 -8.31 4.85
C CYS A 57 -2.89 -9.19 5.20
N VAL A 58 -1.84 -8.61 5.78
CA VAL A 58 -0.57 -9.30 6.05
C VAL A 58 -0.51 -9.86 7.46
N LEU A 59 -1.13 -9.15 8.40
CA LEU A 59 -1.08 -9.45 9.83
C LEU A 59 -2.45 -9.91 10.36
N PRO A 60 -2.96 -11.07 9.92
CA PRO A 60 -4.32 -11.51 10.24
C PRO A 60 -4.44 -12.20 11.62
N ALA A 61 -3.35 -12.44 12.33
CA ALA A 61 -3.42 -13.11 13.63
C ALA A 61 -4.28 -12.30 14.62
N GLY A 62 -5.17 -12.99 15.32
CA GLY A 62 -6.08 -12.37 16.28
C GLY A 62 -7.32 -11.69 15.69
N GLN A 63 -7.41 -11.48 14.39
CA GLN A 63 -8.55 -10.82 13.75
C GLN A 63 -9.78 -11.73 13.55
N GLY A 64 -9.67 -13.00 13.91
CA GLY A 64 -10.73 -13.98 13.70
C GLY A 64 -10.70 -14.58 12.28
N GLN A 65 -11.75 -15.30 11.93
CA GLN A 65 -11.85 -16.01 10.68
C GLN A 65 -12.10 -15.05 9.50
N ALA A 66 -11.37 -15.24 8.38
CA ALA A 66 -11.63 -14.61 7.09
C ALA A 66 -11.79 -13.07 7.16
N PRO A 67 -10.72 -12.29 7.45
CA PRO A 67 -10.80 -10.83 7.62
C PRO A 67 -11.51 -10.08 6.48
N ALA A 68 -11.23 -10.42 5.20
CA ALA A 68 -11.94 -9.81 4.08
C ALA A 68 -13.46 -10.05 4.12
N ARG A 69 -13.88 -11.24 4.54
CA ARG A 69 -15.30 -11.55 4.69
C ARG A 69 -15.94 -10.71 5.80
N GLN A 70 -15.26 -10.55 6.92
CA GLN A 70 -15.71 -9.68 8.00
C GLN A 70 -15.88 -8.23 7.50
N ALA A 71 -14.86 -7.68 6.82
CA ALA A 71 -14.92 -6.34 6.26
C ALA A 71 -16.07 -6.17 5.26
N THR A 72 -16.30 -7.18 4.39
CA THR A 72 -17.41 -7.19 3.40
C THR A 72 -18.77 -7.08 4.08
N LEU A 73 -19.02 -7.89 5.11
CA LEU A 73 -20.29 -7.89 5.82
C LEU A 73 -20.46 -6.62 6.70
N LYS A 74 -19.40 -6.15 7.36
CA LYS A 74 -19.38 -4.89 8.10
C LYS A 74 -19.66 -3.68 7.18
N ALA A 75 -19.23 -3.75 5.91
CA ALA A 75 -19.51 -2.72 4.90
C ALA A 75 -20.98 -2.71 4.44
N GLY A 76 -21.78 -3.69 4.82
CA GLY A 76 -23.19 -3.80 4.45
C GLY A 76 -23.45 -4.49 3.11
N LEU A 77 -22.46 -5.20 2.54
CA LEU A 77 -22.67 -6.03 1.36
C LEU A 77 -23.45 -7.31 1.76
N PRO A 78 -24.26 -7.86 0.84
CA PRO A 78 -25.08 -9.03 1.15
C PRO A 78 -24.22 -10.29 1.37
N PRO A 79 -24.75 -11.29 2.11
CA PRO A 79 -24.08 -12.57 2.33
C PRO A 79 -23.77 -13.35 1.05
N SER A 80 -24.40 -13.03 -0.06
CA SER A 80 -24.14 -13.62 -1.39
C SER A 80 -22.85 -13.13 -2.05
N THR A 81 -22.29 -11.98 -1.61
CA THR A 81 -21.01 -11.49 -2.11
C THR A 81 -19.87 -12.39 -1.62
N GLY A 82 -19.04 -12.91 -2.53
CA GLY A 82 -17.82 -13.63 -2.17
C GLY A 82 -16.79 -12.72 -1.51
N ALA A 83 -15.85 -13.28 -0.73
CA ALA A 83 -14.76 -12.49 -0.17
C ALA A 83 -13.51 -13.32 0.06
N THR A 84 -12.35 -12.81 -0.37
CA THR A 84 -11.06 -13.47 -0.24
C THR A 84 -10.03 -12.56 0.43
N THR A 85 -9.41 -13.05 1.52
CA THR A 85 -8.23 -12.42 2.12
C THR A 85 -6.98 -12.98 1.46
N LEU A 86 -6.05 -12.10 1.06
CA LEU A 86 -4.80 -12.52 0.45
C LEU A 86 -3.59 -11.85 1.10
N ASN A 87 -2.47 -12.54 1.09
CA ASN A 87 -1.19 -12.05 1.58
C ASN A 87 -0.11 -12.20 0.50
N LYS A 88 0.47 -11.09 0.10
CA LYS A 88 1.69 -10.97 -0.69
C LYS A 88 2.57 -9.89 -0.07
N VAL A 89 2.70 -9.93 1.25
CA VAL A 89 3.41 -8.93 2.06
C VAL A 89 3.01 -7.51 1.62
N CYS A 90 3.93 -6.57 1.45
CA CYS A 90 3.65 -5.17 1.05
C CYS A 90 2.80 -5.06 -0.23
N GLY A 91 2.88 -6.05 -1.14
CA GLY A 91 2.15 -6.08 -2.41
C GLY A 91 0.71 -6.56 -2.33
N SER A 92 0.19 -6.94 -1.17
CA SER A 92 -1.12 -7.58 -1.02
C SER A 92 -2.26 -6.77 -1.65
N GLY A 93 -2.37 -5.49 -1.34
CA GLY A 93 -3.43 -4.63 -1.87
C GLY A 93 -3.35 -4.45 -3.40
N MET A 94 -2.15 -4.31 -3.97
CA MET A 94 -1.99 -4.23 -5.43
C MET A 94 -2.26 -5.58 -6.08
N LYS A 95 -1.84 -6.68 -5.46
CA LYS A 95 -2.12 -8.04 -5.96
C LYS A 95 -3.61 -8.33 -5.97
N ALA A 96 -4.38 -7.84 -5.00
CA ALA A 96 -5.84 -7.92 -5.01
C ALA A 96 -6.44 -7.26 -6.27
N VAL A 97 -5.97 -6.06 -6.62
CA VAL A 97 -6.40 -5.35 -7.84
C VAL A 97 -6.01 -6.12 -9.10
N MET A 98 -4.78 -6.68 -9.16
CA MET A 98 -4.33 -7.50 -10.30
C MET A 98 -5.20 -8.76 -10.46
N LEU A 99 -5.53 -9.44 -9.38
CA LEU A 99 -6.39 -10.63 -9.41
C LEU A 99 -7.84 -10.27 -9.79
N ALA A 100 -8.37 -9.14 -9.32
CA ALA A 100 -9.69 -8.65 -9.74
C ALA A 100 -9.73 -8.42 -11.26
N HIS A 101 -8.70 -7.76 -11.82
CA HIS A 101 -8.55 -7.61 -13.26
C HIS A 101 -8.60 -8.96 -13.98
N ASP A 102 -7.82 -9.95 -13.50
CA ASP A 102 -7.69 -11.26 -14.15
C ASP A 102 -9.01 -12.06 -14.04
N LEU A 103 -9.71 -12.02 -12.91
CA LEU A 103 -11.02 -12.68 -12.72
C LEU A 103 -12.09 -12.09 -13.64
N ILE A 104 -12.16 -10.76 -13.76
CA ILE A 104 -13.09 -10.09 -14.66
C ILE A 104 -12.72 -10.41 -16.12
N ARG A 105 -11.43 -10.40 -16.46
CA ARG A 105 -10.97 -10.74 -17.80
C ARG A 105 -11.29 -12.19 -18.18
N ALA A 106 -11.17 -13.11 -17.25
CA ALA A 106 -11.53 -14.52 -17.43
C ALA A 106 -13.05 -14.76 -17.51
N GLY A 107 -13.87 -13.76 -17.17
CA GLY A 107 -15.34 -13.91 -17.13
C GLY A 107 -15.85 -14.65 -15.89
N SER A 108 -15.00 -14.79 -14.85
CA SER A 108 -15.41 -15.43 -13.59
C SER A 108 -16.25 -14.49 -12.72
N GLN A 109 -16.04 -13.18 -12.83
CA GLN A 109 -16.75 -12.12 -12.12
C GLN A 109 -16.94 -10.92 -13.06
N ASP A 110 -18.00 -10.12 -12.82
CA ASP A 110 -18.29 -8.90 -13.59
C ASP A 110 -17.95 -7.63 -12.82
N VAL A 111 -18.20 -7.61 -11.50
CA VAL A 111 -17.98 -6.48 -10.61
C VAL A 111 -17.23 -6.94 -9.36
N VAL A 112 -16.03 -6.42 -9.18
CA VAL A 112 -15.14 -6.78 -8.06
C VAL A 112 -14.70 -5.54 -7.31
N VAL A 113 -14.75 -5.60 -5.98
CA VAL A 113 -14.05 -4.65 -5.10
C VAL A 113 -12.71 -5.25 -4.74
N ALA A 114 -11.64 -4.51 -4.95
CA ALA A 114 -10.29 -4.98 -4.64
C ALA A 114 -9.48 -3.92 -3.90
N GLY A 115 -8.74 -4.33 -2.89
CA GLY A 115 -7.96 -3.40 -2.08
C GLY A 115 -7.12 -4.09 -1.03
N GLY A 116 -6.90 -3.38 0.08
CA GLY A 116 -6.20 -3.92 1.22
C GLY A 116 -6.48 -3.12 2.49
N MET A 117 -6.24 -3.75 3.61
CA MET A 117 -6.47 -3.22 4.95
C MET A 117 -5.38 -3.73 5.88
N GLU A 118 -4.94 -2.89 6.80
CA GLU A 118 -4.00 -3.28 7.83
C GLU A 118 -4.19 -2.44 9.09
N SER A 119 -4.12 -3.06 10.24
CA SER A 119 -3.99 -2.41 11.53
C SER A 119 -2.75 -2.98 12.21
N MET A 120 -1.60 -2.36 11.94
CA MET A 120 -0.32 -2.81 12.50
C MET A 120 -0.28 -2.54 14.01
N SER A 121 -1.01 -1.52 14.48
CA SER A 121 -1.16 -1.21 15.90
C SER A 121 -1.80 -2.35 16.69
N ASN A 122 -2.63 -3.18 16.06
CA ASN A 122 -3.35 -4.28 16.70
C ASN A 122 -2.74 -5.67 16.42
N ALA A 123 -1.57 -5.73 15.76
CA ALA A 123 -0.85 -6.98 15.57
C ALA A 123 -0.43 -7.58 16.92
N PRO A 124 -0.83 -8.83 17.24
CA PRO A 124 -0.59 -9.41 18.55
C PRO A 124 0.82 -9.97 18.69
N TYR A 125 1.20 -10.31 19.93
CA TYR A 125 2.35 -11.16 20.20
C TYR A 125 1.96 -12.64 20.12
N LEU A 126 2.86 -13.46 19.59
CA LEU A 126 2.68 -14.89 19.36
C LEU A 126 3.45 -15.71 20.41
N VAL A 127 2.86 -16.82 20.81
CA VAL A 127 3.48 -17.82 21.70
C VAL A 127 3.76 -19.10 20.91
N PRO A 128 4.96 -19.27 20.31
CA PRO A 128 5.22 -20.38 19.36
C PRO A 128 4.99 -21.79 19.93
N LYS A 129 5.31 -21.99 21.20
CA LYS A 129 5.16 -23.29 21.89
C LYS A 129 3.89 -23.36 22.76
N GLY A 130 2.95 -22.44 22.60
CA GLY A 130 1.73 -22.40 23.41
C GLY A 130 0.91 -23.70 23.33
N ARG A 131 0.86 -24.36 22.16
CA ARG A 131 0.12 -25.62 21.97
C ARG A 131 0.83 -26.84 22.55
N THR A 132 2.15 -26.92 22.46
CA THR A 132 2.96 -28.07 22.97
C THR A 132 3.47 -27.85 24.40
N GLY A 133 3.40 -26.62 24.90
CA GLY A 133 3.82 -26.19 26.22
C GLY A 133 5.32 -25.88 26.33
N TYR A 134 5.63 -25.06 27.33
CA TYR A 134 6.98 -24.77 27.80
C TYR A 134 7.23 -25.65 29.04
N ARG A 135 8.22 -26.55 28.98
CA ARG A 135 8.47 -27.48 30.08
C ARG A 135 9.21 -26.81 31.23
N TYR A 136 10.51 -26.52 31.03
CA TYR A 136 11.38 -25.89 32.01
C TYR A 136 12.20 -24.78 31.34
N GLY A 137 12.36 -23.66 32.03
CA GLY A 137 13.06 -22.47 31.52
C GLY A 137 12.14 -21.39 30.95
N HIS A 138 12.76 -20.37 30.37
CA HIS A 138 12.03 -19.18 29.84
C HIS A 138 11.32 -19.49 28.53
N GLY A 139 10.21 -18.80 28.29
CA GLY A 139 9.51 -18.75 27.00
C GLY A 139 9.86 -17.50 26.18
N THR A 140 9.52 -17.51 24.90
CA THR A 140 9.69 -16.39 23.98
C THR A 140 8.31 -15.92 23.50
N LEU A 141 8.09 -14.63 23.47
CA LEU A 141 7.01 -13.99 22.74
C LEU A 141 7.60 -13.43 21.43
N LEU A 142 6.94 -13.70 20.30
CA LEU A 142 7.31 -13.13 19.01
C LEU A 142 6.31 -12.01 18.69
N ASP A 143 6.81 -10.86 18.31
CA ASP A 143 5.97 -9.80 17.74
C ASP A 143 5.54 -10.23 16.33
N HIS A 144 4.23 -10.44 16.13
CA HIS A 144 3.65 -10.83 14.83
C HIS A 144 4.02 -9.84 13.72
N MET A 145 4.00 -8.56 14.04
CA MET A 145 4.34 -7.51 13.07
C MET A 145 5.79 -7.61 12.61
N ALA A 146 6.73 -7.81 13.53
CA ALA A 146 8.14 -7.97 13.20
C ALA A 146 8.38 -9.30 12.46
N TYR A 147 7.93 -10.40 13.04
CA TYR A 147 8.25 -11.75 12.58
C TYR A 147 7.65 -12.10 11.21
N ASP A 148 6.37 -11.76 11.00
CA ASP A 148 5.66 -12.11 9.76
C ASP A 148 5.59 -10.96 8.74
N GLY A 149 5.88 -9.71 9.15
CA GLY A 149 5.74 -8.54 8.30
C GLY A 149 7.03 -7.81 7.95
N LEU A 150 8.02 -7.73 8.87
CA LEU A 150 9.16 -6.80 8.77
C LEU A 150 10.54 -7.47 8.85
N GLU A 151 10.59 -8.79 9.07
CA GLU A 151 11.82 -9.60 9.05
C GLU A 151 11.81 -10.55 7.85
N ASP A 152 12.98 -10.74 7.26
CA ASP A 152 13.17 -11.69 6.17
C ASP A 152 13.18 -13.15 6.69
N ALA A 153 12.40 -14.00 6.06
CA ALA A 153 12.30 -15.42 6.44
C ALA A 153 13.50 -16.26 5.97
N TYR A 154 14.25 -15.78 4.99
CA TYR A 154 15.31 -16.52 4.31
C TYR A 154 16.69 -16.25 4.92
N SER A 155 16.93 -15.06 5.48
CA SER A 155 18.20 -14.66 6.10
C SER A 155 18.12 -14.76 7.61
N LYS A 156 18.84 -15.70 8.21
CA LYS A 156 18.88 -15.86 9.68
C LYS A 156 20.00 -15.02 10.28
N MET A 157 19.66 -14.27 11.31
CA MET A 157 20.60 -13.50 12.13
C MET A 157 21.15 -14.36 13.28
N PRO A 158 22.33 -13.99 13.85
CA PRO A 158 22.91 -14.73 14.98
C PRO A 158 22.00 -14.86 16.20
N ASN A 159 21.08 -13.94 16.41
CA ASN A 159 20.07 -13.97 17.48
C ASN A 159 18.88 -14.89 17.19
N GLY A 160 18.86 -15.57 16.02
CA GLY A 160 17.81 -16.50 15.61
C GLY A 160 16.60 -15.83 14.92
N GLY A 161 16.54 -14.50 14.87
CA GLY A 161 15.54 -13.75 14.10
C GLY A 161 15.85 -13.68 12.61
N GLY A 162 14.95 -13.11 11.82
CA GLY A 162 15.19 -12.73 10.43
C GLY A 162 16.01 -11.43 10.32
N LYS A 163 16.61 -11.20 9.16
CA LYS A 163 17.24 -9.90 8.85
C LYS A 163 16.14 -8.85 8.67
N SER A 164 16.21 -7.74 9.42
CA SER A 164 15.19 -6.67 9.29
C SER A 164 15.26 -5.98 7.93
N MET A 165 14.11 -5.52 7.44
CA MET A 165 14.00 -4.83 6.13
C MET A 165 14.93 -3.62 6.02
N GLY A 166 15.18 -2.90 7.12
CA GLY A 166 16.08 -1.75 7.12
C GLY A 166 17.55 -2.08 6.88
N LEU A 167 18.01 -3.28 7.22
CA LEU A 167 19.38 -3.72 6.89
C LEU A 167 19.56 -3.90 5.38
N PHE A 168 18.54 -4.35 4.66
CA PHE A 168 18.58 -4.41 3.20
C PHE A 168 18.50 -3.00 2.55
N ALA A 169 17.84 -2.04 3.24
CA ALA A 169 17.87 -0.66 2.78
C ALA A 169 19.28 -0.05 2.88
N GLU A 170 20.06 -0.39 3.93
CA GLU A 170 21.49 -0.03 4.01
C GLU A 170 22.30 -0.69 2.88
N ASP A 171 22.06 -1.97 2.57
CA ASP A 171 22.71 -2.64 1.45
C ASP A 171 22.41 -1.93 0.12
N CYS A 172 21.16 -1.48 -0.07
CA CYS A 172 20.76 -0.69 -1.24
C CYS A 172 21.47 0.67 -1.28
N ALA A 173 21.52 1.39 -0.15
CA ALA A 173 22.22 2.67 -0.04
C ALA A 173 23.69 2.52 -0.44
N ASN A 174 24.35 1.48 0.08
CA ASN A 174 25.75 1.17 -0.22
C ASN A 174 25.95 0.85 -1.70
N LYS A 175 25.11 -0.02 -2.29
CA LYS A 175 25.20 -0.43 -3.70
C LYS A 175 25.05 0.76 -4.66
N TYR A 176 24.15 1.68 -4.37
CA TYR A 176 23.87 2.83 -5.22
C TYR A 176 24.67 4.07 -4.85
N HIS A 177 25.46 4.00 -3.77
CA HIS A 177 26.21 5.14 -3.19
C HIS A 177 25.30 6.31 -2.84
N PHE A 178 24.12 6.02 -2.28
CA PHE A 178 23.22 7.04 -1.76
C PHE A 178 23.72 7.56 -0.43
N THR A 179 24.12 8.83 -0.38
CA THR A 179 24.59 9.44 0.86
C THR A 179 23.44 9.67 1.84
N ARG A 180 23.76 9.90 3.09
CA ARG A 180 22.80 10.27 4.12
C ARG A 180 22.04 11.54 3.74
N GLU A 181 22.75 12.56 3.27
CA GLU A 181 22.19 13.86 2.87
C GLU A 181 21.21 13.72 1.70
N ALA A 182 21.52 12.87 0.74
CA ALA A 182 20.61 12.60 -0.39
C ALA A 182 19.31 11.93 0.06
N GLN A 183 19.39 10.99 1.00
CA GLN A 183 18.23 10.31 1.57
C GLN A 183 17.39 11.28 2.44
N ASP A 184 18.04 12.10 3.26
CA ASP A 184 17.36 13.11 4.08
C ASP A 184 16.66 14.17 3.20
N ALA A 185 17.31 14.63 2.13
CA ALA A 185 16.69 15.55 1.17
C ALA A 185 15.46 14.96 0.51
N TYR A 186 15.50 13.67 0.14
CA TYR A 186 14.35 12.95 -0.38
C TYR A 186 13.20 12.89 0.65
N ALA A 187 13.49 12.53 1.89
CA ALA A 187 12.50 12.43 2.97
C ALA A 187 11.88 13.79 3.31
N LEU A 188 12.68 14.85 3.32
CA LEU A 188 12.20 16.23 3.51
C LEU A 188 11.22 16.63 2.41
N GLU A 189 11.53 16.35 1.16
CA GLU A 189 10.64 16.66 0.04
C GLU A 189 9.35 15.82 0.08
N SER A 190 9.42 14.51 0.36
CA SER A 190 8.24 13.66 0.57
C SER A 190 7.36 14.21 1.71
N SER A 191 7.95 14.61 2.83
CA SER A 191 7.23 15.21 3.96
C SER A 191 6.56 16.55 3.58
N ARG A 192 7.28 17.43 2.88
CA ARG A 192 6.72 18.69 2.38
C ARG A 192 5.51 18.46 1.47
N ARG A 193 5.65 17.55 0.49
CA ARG A 193 4.58 17.19 -0.46
C ARG A 193 3.37 16.61 0.26
N ALA A 194 3.57 15.67 1.19
CA ALA A 194 2.49 15.04 1.94
C ALA A 194 1.72 16.05 2.80
N ARG A 195 2.42 16.97 3.46
CA ARG A 195 1.79 18.03 4.23
C ARG A 195 0.97 18.95 3.32
N THR A 196 1.56 19.44 2.23
CA THR A 196 0.87 20.28 1.25
C THR A 196 -0.39 19.60 0.71
N ALA A 197 -0.30 18.31 0.33
CA ALA A 197 -1.43 17.58 -0.24
C ALA A 197 -2.58 17.37 0.76
N ASN A 198 -2.29 17.24 2.06
CA ASN A 198 -3.30 17.22 3.12
C ASN A 198 -3.93 18.59 3.39
N GLU A 199 -3.23 19.69 3.12
CA GLU A 199 -3.68 21.06 3.41
C GLU A 199 -4.40 21.71 2.20
N ASP A 200 -3.96 21.44 0.97
CA ASP A 200 -4.48 22.07 -0.26
C ASP A 200 -5.65 21.32 -0.91
N GLY A 201 -6.14 20.26 -0.27
CA GLY A 201 -7.25 19.45 -0.76
C GLY A 201 -6.88 18.45 -1.86
N SER A 202 -5.59 18.24 -2.16
CA SER A 202 -5.14 17.22 -3.14
C SER A 202 -5.64 15.82 -2.80
N PHE A 203 -5.69 15.48 -1.52
CA PHE A 203 -6.19 14.19 -1.04
C PHE A 203 -7.71 14.11 -0.86
N ALA A 204 -8.45 15.22 -0.99
CA ALA A 204 -9.91 15.21 -0.79
C ALA A 204 -10.65 14.26 -1.75
N TRP A 205 -10.10 14.04 -2.95
CA TRP A 205 -10.69 13.12 -3.92
C TRP A 205 -10.61 11.67 -3.47
N GLU A 206 -9.53 11.27 -2.81
CA GLU A 206 -9.22 9.88 -2.51
C GLU A 206 -9.57 9.47 -1.07
N THR A 207 -9.52 10.42 -0.13
CA THR A 207 -9.68 10.13 1.30
C THR A 207 -11.16 10.08 1.68
N VAL A 208 -11.49 9.12 2.55
CA VAL A 208 -12.80 9.02 3.20
C VAL A 208 -12.63 9.14 4.72
N PRO A 209 -13.44 9.97 5.41
CA PRO A 209 -13.34 10.10 6.85
C PRO A 209 -13.60 8.79 7.57
N VAL A 210 -12.90 8.58 8.68
CA VAL A 210 -13.09 7.43 9.57
C VAL A 210 -13.67 7.92 10.89
N THR A 211 -14.87 7.48 11.21
CA THR A 211 -15.53 7.78 12.48
C THR A 211 -15.19 6.73 13.52
N ILE A 212 -14.63 7.15 14.64
CA ILE A 212 -14.25 6.30 15.76
C ILE A 212 -15.24 6.58 16.90
N PRO A 213 -16.09 5.62 17.27
CA PRO A 213 -17.02 5.77 18.38
C PRO A 213 -16.29 6.02 19.69
N GLY A 214 -16.70 7.03 20.44
CA GLY A 214 -16.09 7.38 21.74
C GLY A 214 -17.09 7.61 22.85
N ARG A 215 -16.70 7.33 24.10
CA ARG A 215 -17.59 7.55 25.28
C ARG A 215 -18.00 9.02 25.48
N LYS A 216 -17.23 9.97 24.96
CA LYS A 216 -17.47 11.41 25.05
C LYS A 216 -17.96 12.03 23.74
N GLY A 217 -18.36 11.22 22.79
CA GLY A 217 -18.70 11.57 21.41
C GLY A 217 -17.72 10.97 20.41
N ASP A 218 -18.17 10.85 19.18
CA ASP A 218 -17.39 10.27 18.11
C ASP A 218 -16.23 11.20 17.70
N VAL A 219 -15.10 10.60 17.35
CA VAL A 219 -13.95 11.30 16.78
C VAL A 219 -13.89 11.00 15.29
N VAL A 220 -13.83 12.04 14.46
CA VAL A 220 -13.69 11.88 13.01
C VAL A 220 -12.24 12.14 12.60
N VAL A 221 -11.61 11.17 11.99
CA VAL A 221 -10.26 11.25 11.44
C VAL A 221 -10.35 11.48 9.93
N GLU A 222 -9.88 12.64 9.45
CA GLU A 222 -10.02 13.08 8.05
C GLU A 222 -8.68 13.26 7.34
N ARG A 223 -7.57 13.29 8.09
CA ARG A 223 -6.22 13.59 7.57
C ARG A 223 -5.23 12.52 7.96
N ASP A 224 -4.23 12.33 7.11
CA ASP A 224 -3.07 11.52 7.43
C ASP A 224 -2.33 12.09 8.65
N GLU A 225 -1.98 11.23 9.59
CA GLU A 225 -1.49 11.65 10.91
C GLU A 225 0.01 12.01 10.89
N SER A 226 0.84 11.17 10.22
CA SER A 226 2.30 11.26 10.28
C SER A 226 2.88 12.56 9.73
N PRO A 227 2.38 13.16 8.62
CA PRO A 227 2.93 14.41 8.07
C PRO A 227 2.93 15.58 9.07
N PHE A 228 2.05 15.56 10.05
CA PHE A 228 1.91 16.63 11.06
C PHE A 228 2.63 16.34 12.37
N LYS A 229 3.11 15.11 12.58
CA LYS A 229 3.89 14.71 13.77
C LYS A 229 5.40 14.88 13.60
N VAL A 230 5.89 14.84 12.37
CA VAL A 230 7.31 14.95 12.07
C VAL A 230 7.73 16.42 12.00
N ASP A 231 8.78 16.77 12.77
CA ASP A 231 9.46 18.06 12.66
C ASP A 231 10.59 17.94 11.61
N PRO A 232 10.45 18.58 10.43
CA PRO A 232 11.44 18.47 9.36
C PRO A 232 12.85 18.92 9.75
N SER A 233 12.96 19.88 10.69
CA SER A 233 14.25 20.38 11.13
C SER A 233 15.10 19.35 11.88
N LYS A 234 14.47 18.31 12.41
CA LYS A 234 15.14 17.23 13.14
C LYS A 234 15.68 16.13 12.23
N ILE A 235 15.21 16.03 10.99
CA ILE A 235 15.56 14.93 10.07
C ILE A 235 17.08 14.80 9.88
N PRO A 236 17.85 15.87 9.60
CA PRO A 236 19.30 15.76 9.42
C PRO A 236 20.06 15.36 10.70
N HIS A 237 19.45 15.47 11.87
CA HIS A 237 20.05 15.16 13.16
C HIS A 237 19.68 13.79 13.72
N LEU A 238 18.85 13.01 13.01
CA LEU A 238 18.47 11.67 13.43
C LEU A 238 19.65 10.71 13.37
N ARG A 239 19.72 9.79 14.34
CA ARG A 239 20.71 8.72 14.33
C ARG A 239 20.31 7.66 13.31
N PRO A 240 21.29 6.95 12.69
CA PRO A 240 21.00 5.75 11.91
C PRO A 240 20.16 4.77 12.72
N ALA A 241 19.19 4.13 12.06
CA ALA A 241 18.21 3.28 12.77
C ALA A 241 18.60 1.80 12.81
N PHE A 242 19.39 1.31 11.86
CA PHE A 242 19.63 -0.12 11.67
C PHE A 242 21.09 -0.52 11.85
N VAL A 243 22.04 0.31 11.48
CA VAL A 243 23.48 0.09 11.62
C VAL A 243 24.10 1.30 12.28
N LYS A 244 25.04 1.10 13.22
CA LYS A 244 25.63 2.19 14.02
C LYS A 244 26.19 3.35 13.18
N ASP A 245 26.87 3.02 12.08
CA ASP A 245 27.47 3.99 11.16
C ASP A 245 26.76 3.96 9.79
N GLY A 246 25.46 3.64 9.79
CA GLY A 246 24.61 3.57 8.61
C GLY A 246 24.10 4.92 8.14
N THR A 247 23.32 4.91 7.08
CA THR A 247 22.74 6.11 6.46
C THR A 247 21.22 6.16 6.55
N VAL A 248 20.57 5.01 6.77
CA VAL A 248 19.10 4.91 6.84
C VAL A 248 18.61 5.28 8.24
N THR A 249 17.65 6.19 8.31
CA THR A 249 17.09 6.70 9.57
C THR A 249 15.60 6.39 9.68
N ALA A 250 15.00 6.68 10.82
CA ALA A 250 13.55 6.60 10.99
C ALA A 250 12.78 7.51 10.01
N ALA A 251 13.35 8.66 9.62
CA ALA A 251 12.72 9.57 8.67
C ALA A 251 12.89 9.17 7.20
N THR A 252 13.89 8.34 6.88
CA THR A 252 14.10 7.79 5.52
C THR A 252 13.51 6.38 5.36
N SER A 253 12.79 5.93 6.39
CA SER A 253 12.02 4.67 6.44
C SER A 253 10.53 4.98 6.56
N SER A 254 9.68 4.16 5.96
CA SER A 254 8.25 4.27 6.18
C SER A 254 7.87 3.93 7.62
N SER A 255 6.89 4.62 8.18
CA SER A 255 6.41 4.35 9.53
C SER A 255 5.42 3.17 9.54
N ILE A 256 5.42 2.44 10.67
CA ILE A 256 4.38 1.47 11.03
C ILE A 256 3.05 2.22 11.13
N SER A 257 2.00 1.69 10.49
CA SER A 257 0.79 2.48 10.28
C SER A 257 -0.47 1.61 10.15
N ASP A 258 -1.61 2.26 10.32
CA ASP A 258 -2.94 1.69 10.17
C ASP A 258 -3.66 2.37 8.98
N GLY A 259 -4.37 1.60 8.16
CA GLY A 259 -5.12 2.16 7.05
C GLY A 259 -5.69 1.11 6.09
N ALA A 260 -6.52 1.58 5.18
CA ALA A 260 -7.14 0.75 4.14
C ALA A 260 -7.35 1.53 2.84
N ALA A 261 -7.44 0.81 1.73
CA ALA A 261 -7.80 1.36 0.42
C ALA A 261 -8.58 0.33 -0.41
N ALA A 262 -9.51 0.79 -1.24
CA ALA A 262 -10.31 -0.07 -2.10
C ALA A 262 -10.65 0.61 -3.43
N LEU A 263 -10.77 -0.20 -4.47
CA LEU A 263 -11.16 0.19 -5.81
C LEU A 263 -12.29 -0.73 -6.31
N VAL A 264 -13.17 -0.20 -7.16
CA VAL A 264 -14.21 -0.97 -7.86
C VAL A 264 -13.80 -1.15 -9.30
N LEU A 265 -13.75 -2.41 -9.77
CA LEU A 265 -13.36 -2.79 -11.12
C LEU A 265 -14.48 -3.52 -11.82
N MET A 266 -14.60 -3.28 -13.14
CA MET A 266 -15.50 -4.00 -14.03
C MET A 266 -15.04 -3.86 -15.48
N ARG A 267 -15.72 -4.54 -16.43
CA ARG A 267 -15.51 -4.29 -17.86
C ARG A 267 -16.04 -2.93 -18.26
N GLN A 268 -15.44 -2.33 -19.28
CA GLN A 268 -15.90 -1.04 -19.82
C GLN A 268 -17.35 -1.14 -20.35
N SER A 269 -17.69 -2.24 -21.00
CA SER A 269 -19.06 -2.50 -21.45
C SER A 269 -20.07 -2.56 -20.30
N GLU A 270 -19.69 -3.16 -19.17
CA GLU A 270 -20.53 -3.23 -17.98
C GLU A 270 -20.69 -1.86 -17.32
N ALA A 271 -19.61 -1.06 -17.25
CA ALA A 271 -19.69 0.32 -16.78
C ALA A 271 -20.65 1.17 -17.64
N ARG A 272 -20.54 1.06 -18.98
CA ARG A 272 -21.46 1.74 -19.92
C ARG A 272 -22.90 1.32 -19.74
N LYS A 273 -23.17 0.01 -19.63
CA LYS A 273 -24.51 -0.54 -19.40
C LYS A 273 -25.16 0.03 -18.14
N ARG A 274 -24.35 0.31 -17.11
CA ARG A 274 -24.79 0.92 -15.84
C ARG A 274 -24.81 2.44 -15.85
N GLY A 275 -24.41 3.07 -16.95
CA GLY A 275 -24.31 4.55 -17.02
C GLY A 275 -23.18 5.14 -16.18
N LEU A 276 -22.16 4.34 -15.84
CA LEU A 276 -21.02 4.78 -15.03
C LEU A 276 -19.91 5.35 -15.90
N THR A 277 -19.25 6.38 -15.39
CA THR A 277 -18.08 6.98 -16.02
C THR A 277 -16.82 6.37 -15.39
N PRO A 278 -15.97 5.66 -16.14
CA PRO A 278 -14.71 5.16 -15.65
C PRO A 278 -13.78 6.27 -15.15
N VAL A 279 -13.02 6.01 -14.12
CA VAL A 279 -11.91 6.86 -13.67
C VAL A 279 -10.67 6.63 -14.55
N ALA A 280 -10.33 5.35 -14.75
CA ALA A 280 -9.18 4.93 -15.55
C ALA A 280 -9.37 3.52 -16.10
N THR A 281 -8.62 3.20 -17.14
CA THR A 281 -8.40 1.84 -17.64
C THR A 281 -7.17 1.24 -16.98
N LEU A 282 -7.24 0.00 -16.49
CA LEU A 282 -6.09 -0.78 -16.09
C LEU A 282 -5.47 -1.40 -17.37
N VAL A 283 -4.38 -0.79 -17.85
CA VAL A 283 -3.77 -1.14 -19.14
C VAL A 283 -2.94 -2.41 -19.05
N ALA A 284 -2.15 -2.54 -18.01
CA ALA A 284 -1.30 -3.71 -17.78
C ALA A 284 -0.92 -3.83 -16.30
N HIS A 285 -0.52 -5.04 -15.91
CA HIS A 285 0.10 -5.29 -14.62
C HIS A 285 1.24 -6.32 -14.74
N ALA A 286 2.17 -6.27 -13.81
CA ALA A 286 3.31 -7.16 -13.77
C ALA A 286 3.74 -7.50 -12.34
N THR A 287 4.31 -8.70 -12.19
CA THR A 287 5.09 -9.10 -11.02
C THR A 287 6.53 -9.36 -11.46
N PHE A 288 7.47 -8.95 -10.65
CA PHE A 288 8.89 -9.24 -10.80
C PHE A 288 9.41 -9.87 -9.51
N SER A 289 10.32 -10.82 -9.64
CA SER A 289 10.96 -11.49 -8.49
C SER A 289 12.45 -11.63 -8.76
N ARG A 290 13.22 -11.54 -7.69
CA ARG A 290 14.68 -11.68 -7.68
C ARG A 290 15.14 -12.21 -6.32
N GLU A 291 16.43 -12.21 -6.06
CA GLU A 291 17.00 -12.63 -4.78
C GLU A 291 16.39 -11.81 -3.62
N PRO A 292 16.00 -12.46 -2.50
CA PRO A 292 15.32 -11.80 -1.37
C PRO A 292 16.05 -10.57 -0.83
N GLU A 293 17.37 -10.60 -0.77
CA GLU A 293 18.19 -9.50 -0.28
C GLU A 293 18.10 -8.23 -1.14
N TRP A 294 17.63 -8.34 -2.37
CA TRP A 294 17.49 -7.21 -3.29
C TRP A 294 16.05 -6.77 -3.53
N PHE A 295 15.15 -7.03 -2.57
CA PHE A 295 13.76 -6.60 -2.68
C PHE A 295 13.64 -5.08 -2.90
N THR A 296 14.55 -4.29 -2.34
CA THR A 296 14.58 -2.82 -2.43
C THR A 296 14.68 -2.31 -3.87
N VAL A 297 15.26 -3.08 -4.76
CA VAL A 297 15.40 -2.72 -6.19
C VAL A 297 14.52 -3.56 -7.11
N ALA A 298 13.68 -4.43 -6.57
CA ALA A 298 12.72 -5.21 -7.35
C ALA A 298 11.70 -4.35 -8.14
N PRO A 299 11.28 -3.14 -7.67
CA PRO A 299 10.43 -2.25 -8.46
C PRO A 299 10.99 -1.89 -9.83
N VAL A 300 12.32 -1.83 -10.00
CA VAL A 300 12.98 -1.58 -11.31
C VAL A 300 12.48 -2.58 -12.34
N GLY A 301 12.61 -3.88 -12.05
CA GLY A 301 12.17 -4.92 -12.99
C GLY A 301 10.65 -5.01 -13.15
N ALA A 302 9.86 -4.66 -12.12
CA ALA A 302 8.40 -4.63 -12.21
C ALA A 302 7.92 -3.48 -13.12
N ILE A 303 8.53 -2.30 -13.00
CA ILE A 303 8.26 -1.13 -13.86
C ILE A 303 8.65 -1.44 -15.29
N GLU A 304 9.85 -2.00 -15.53
CA GLU A 304 10.27 -2.42 -16.87
C GLU A 304 9.25 -3.37 -17.53
N LYS A 305 8.84 -4.42 -16.80
CA LYS A 305 7.87 -5.40 -17.29
C LYS A 305 6.50 -4.79 -17.58
N VAL A 306 6.01 -3.91 -16.72
CA VAL A 306 4.67 -3.31 -16.92
C VAL A 306 4.67 -2.32 -18.08
N LEU A 307 5.75 -1.54 -18.26
CA LEU A 307 5.93 -0.65 -19.40
C LEU A 307 5.99 -1.44 -20.72
N ALA A 308 6.74 -2.54 -20.75
CA ALA A 308 6.80 -3.41 -21.93
C ALA A 308 5.43 -3.99 -22.28
N LYS A 309 4.66 -4.47 -21.28
CA LYS A 309 3.29 -4.98 -21.50
C LYS A 309 2.31 -3.90 -21.97
N ALA A 310 2.46 -2.67 -21.48
CA ALA A 310 1.64 -1.53 -21.89
C ALA A 310 2.03 -0.98 -23.26
N GLY A 311 3.21 -1.36 -23.79
CA GLY A 311 3.78 -0.76 -25.01
C GLY A 311 4.22 0.69 -24.79
N TRP A 312 4.60 1.05 -23.56
CA TRP A 312 4.97 2.40 -23.17
C TRP A 312 6.47 2.56 -22.96
N GLN A 313 6.96 3.78 -23.18
CA GLN A 313 8.32 4.20 -22.80
C GLN A 313 8.23 4.99 -21.49
N THR A 314 9.29 4.99 -20.69
CA THR A 314 9.38 5.75 -19.44
C THR A 314 9.00 7.23 -19.64
N ALA A 315 9.47 7.85 -20.72
CA ALA A 315 9.20 9.26 -21.01
C ALA A 315 7.72 9.55 -21.34
N SER A 316 6.94 8.54 -21.77
CA SER A 316 5.52 8.68 -22.11
C SER A 316 4.57 8.55 -20.90
N VAL A 317 5.11 8.27 -19.73
CA VAL A 317 4.36 8.22 -18.47
C VAL A 317 4.38 9.59 -17.82
N ASP A 318 3.22 10.07 -17.44
CA ASP A 318 3.07 11.39 -16.82
C ASP A 318 3.51 11.37 -15.36
N LEU A 319 3.02 10.38 -14.59
CA LEU A 319 3.29 10.25 -13.16
C LEU A 319 3.60 8.80 -12.76
N TYR A 320 4.46 8.68 -11.76
CA TYR A 320 4.79 7.45 -11.07
C TYR A 320 4.43 7.55 -9.59
N GLU A 321 3.86 6.49 -9.04
CA GLU A 321 3.68 6.34 -7.59
C GLU A 321 4.42 5.08 -7.16
N ILE A 322 5.58 5.26 -6.55
CA ILE A 322 6.47 4.17 -6.12
C ILE A 322 6.50 4.17 -4.60
N ASN A 323 6.05 3.08 -3.98
CA ASN A 323 5.96 3.02 -2.52
C ASN A 323 7.33 3.22 -1.86
N GLU A 324 7.39 4.18 -0.96
CA GLU A 324 8.59 4.53 -0.20
C GLU A 324 8.71 3.66 1.06
N ALA A 325 8.85 2.33 0.91
CA ALA A 325 9.16 1.49 2.07
C ALA A 325 10.41 2.03 2.78
N PHE A 326 11.38 2.48 1.99
CA PHE A 326 12.53 3.32 2.35
C PHE A 326 12.77 4.32 1.22
N ALA A 327 13.36 5.47 1.52
CA ALA A 327 13.71 6.47 0.51
C ALA A 327 14.56 5.86 -0.63
N VAL A 328 15.52 5.00 -0.29
CA VAL A 328 16.43 4.33 -1.24
C VAL A 328 15.70 3.47 -2.27
N VAL A 329 14.52 2.93 -1.96
CA VAL A 329 13.73 2.12 -2.91
C VAL A 329 13.29 2.95 -4.10
N THR A 330 12.69 4.10 -3.82
CA THR A 330 12.22 5.02 -4.87
C THR A 330 13.39 5.69 -5.58
N MET A 331 14.43 6.09 -4.82
CA MET A 331 15.66 6.66 -5.40
C MET A 331 16.34 5.70 -6.38
N ALA A 332 16.39 4.39 -6.08
CA ALA A 332 16.95 3.38 -6.98
C ALA A 332 16.10 3.25 -8.26
N ALA A 333 14.79 3.17 -8.14
CA ALA A 333 13.90 3.10 -9.31
C ALA A 333 14.00 4.35 -10.19
N MET A 334 14.06 5.55 -9.59
CA MET A 334 14.29 6.80 -10.31
C MET A 334 15.61 6.79 -11.06
N LYS A 335 16.69 6.36 -10.43
CA LYS A 335 18.04 6.32 -11.02
C LYS A 335 18.12 5.35 -12.20
N GLU A 336 17.59 4.13 -12.04
CA GLU A 336 17.65 3.09 -13.07
C GLU A 336 16.80 3.41 -14.31
N HIS A 337 15.64 4.01 -14.12
CA HIS A 337 14.74 4.37 -15.22
C HIS A 337 14.92 5.80 -15.75
N GLY A 338 15.79 6.61 -15.13
CA GLY A 338 15.95 8.02 -15.47
C GLY A 338 14.68 8.84 -15.23
N ILE A 339 13.87 8.49 -14.21
CA ILE A 339 12.63 9.20 -13.90
C ILE A 339 12.94 10.43 -13.06
N PRO A 340 12.57 11.64 -13.49
CA PRO A 340 12.80 12.85 -12.73
C PRO A 340 11.88 12.89 -11.49
N HIS A 341 12.37 13.47 -10.38
CA HIS A 341 11.67 13.44 -9.09
C HIS A 341 10.33 14.20 -9.09
N ASP A 342 10.17 15.16 -9.99
CA ASP A 342 8.92 15.91 -10.16
C ASP A 342 7.77 15.10 -10.78
N LYS A 343 8.08 13.90 -11.31
CA LYS A 343 7.08 12.94 -11.78
C LYS A 343 6.81 11.80 -10.79
N VAL A 344 7.52 11.72 -9.67
CA VAL A 344 7.41 10.61 -8.72
C VAL A 344 6.86 11.09 -7.38
N ASN A 345 5.81 10.42 -6.89
CA ASN A 345 5.22 10.67 -5.57
C ASN A 345 4.98 12.17 -5.32
N ILE A 346 4.29 12.83 -6.26
CA ILE A 346 4.14 14.29 -6.24
C ILE A 346 3.33 14.81 -5.05
N HIS A 347 2.61 13.94 -4.37
CA HIS A 347 1.87 14.21 -3.13
C HIS A 347 2.58 13.65 -1.89
N GLY A 348 3.87 13.29 -2.01
CA GLY A 348 4.60 12.56 -0.97
C GLY A 348 4.23 11.08 -0.96
N GLY A 349 5.01 10.26 -0.24
CA GLY A 349 4.84 8.83 -0.18
C GLY A 349 4.98 8.27 1.24
N ALA A 350 5.26 6.97 1.35
CA ALA A 350 5.17 6.24 2.60
C ALA A 350 6.15 6.68 3.69
N VAL A 351 7.30 7.27 3.38
CA VAL A 351 8.20 7.83 4.42
C VAL A 351 7.55 8.99 5.17
N ALA A 352 6.64 9.71 4.52
CA ALA A 352 5.89 10.80 5.12
C ALA A 352 4.50 10.36 5.61
N LEU A 353 3.78 9.57 4.80
CA LEU A 353 2.39 9.18 5.05
C LEU A 353 2.28 7.97 5.97
N GLY A 354 3.18 6.99 5.82
CA GLY A 354 3.13 5.69 6.48
C GLY A 354 2.86 4.52 5.53
N HIS A 355 3.06 3.30 6.04
CA HIS A 355 3.02 2.07 5.24
C HIS A 355 2.19 0.97 5.92
N PRO A 356 0.84 1.08 5.93
CA PRO A 356 -0.01 -0.04 6.35
C PRO A 356 0.15 -1.16 5.32
N ILE A 357 0.98 -2.18 5.66
CA ILE A 357 1.62 -3.09 4.68
C ILE A 357 0.61 -3.78 3.74
N GLY A 358 -0.49 -4.31 4.24
CA GLY A 358 -1.51 -4.97 3.41
C GLY A 358 -2.33 -4.02 2.54
N ALA A 359 -2.46 -2.75 2.95
CA ALA A 359 -3.22 -1.73 2.25
C ALA A 359 -2.41 -0.97 1.20
N SER A 360 -1.10 -0.83 1.40
CA SER A 360 -0.25 0.10 0.64
C SER A 360 -0.27 -0.11 -0.86
N GLY A 361 -0.36 -1.37 -1.31
CA GLY A 361 -0.42 -1.65 -2.76
C GLY A 361 -1.65 -1.08 -3.45
N ALA A 362 -2.79 -1.03 -2.77
CA ALA A 362 -4.00 -0.35 -3.26
C ALA A 362 -3.89 1.17 -3.04
N ARG A 363 -3.34 1.62 -1.90
CA ARG A 363 -3.16 3.02 -1.56
C ARG A 363 -2.34 3.77 -2.62
N VAL A 364 -1.20 3.23 -3.05
CA VAL A 364 -0.36 3.88 -4.07
C VAL A 364 -1.10 4.04 -5.40
N LEU A 365 -1.94 3.06 -5.78
CA LEU A 365 -2.75 3.18 -6.98
C LEU A 365 -3.84 4.25 -6.84
N VAL A 366 -4.52 4.31 -5.69
CA VAL A 366 -5.52 5.35 -5.40
C VAL A 366 -4.91 6.73 -5.45
N THR A 367 -3.74 6.94 -4.82
CA THR A 367 -3.02 8.22 -4.83
C THR A 367 -2.54 8.60 -6.23
N LEU A 368 -2.05 7.63 -7.03
CA LEU A 368 -1.68 7.87 -8.43
C LEU A 368 -2.87 8.41 -9.24
N LEU A 369 -4.05 7.79 -9.11
CA LEU A 369 -5.26 8.24 -9.81
C LEU A 369 -5.68 9.65 -9.40
N GLY A 370 -5.60 9.97 -8.11
CA GLY A 370 -5.86 11.32 -7.59
C GLY A 370 -4.88 12.35 -8.13
N ALA A 371 -3.60 12.02 -8.16
CA ALA A 371 -2.54 12.87 -8.68
C ALA A 371 -2.69 13.13 -10.19
N LEU A 372 -2.96 12.10 -10.99
CA LEU A 372 -3.24 12.24 -12.42
C LEU A 372 -4.45 13.13 -12.67
N LYS A 373 -5.55 12.91 -11.93
CA LYS A 373 -6.76 13.74 -12.03
C LYS A 373 -6.47 15.21 -11.72
N LYS A 374 -5.69 15.49 -10.67
CA LYS A 374 -5.36 16.87 -10.27
C LYS A 374 -4.48 17.59 -11.29
N THR A 375 -3.52 16.88 -11.88
CA THR A 375 -2.56 17.45 -12.84
C THR A 375 -3.04 17.45 -14.29
N GLY A 376 -4.13 16.74 -14.60
CA GLY A 376 -4.57 16.51 -15.98
C GLY A 376 -3.69 15.51 -16.74
N GLY A 377 -2.84 14.75 -16.01
CA GLY A 377 -2.04 13.67 -16.58
C GLY A 377 -2.91 12.50 -16.99
N ARG A 378 -2.45 11.71 -17.97
CA ARG A 378 -3.22 10.57 -18.50
C ARG A 378 -2.63 9.22 -18.14
N ARG A 379 -1.32 9.04 -18.22
CA ARG A 379 -0.63 7.76 -18.04
C ARG A 379 0.10 7.73 -16.72
N GLY A 380 -0.18 6.70 -15.94
CA GLY A 380 0.48 6.50 -14.66
C GLY A 380 0.96 5.08 -14.45
N VAL A 381 2.02 4.95 -13.66
CA VAL A 381 2.54 3.65 -13.21
C VAL A 381 2.66 3.66 -11.69
N ALA A 382 1.98 2.72 -11.04
CA ALA A 382 2.15 2.44 -9.61
C ALA A 382 3.02 1.20 -9.42
N SER A 383 3.95 1.24 -8.47
CA SER A 383 4.80 0.08 -8.14
C SER A 383 5.17 0.05 -6.66
N LEU A 384 5.45 -1.14 -6.14
CA LEU A 384 6.02 -1.28 -4.80
C LEU A 384 6.90 -2.51 -4.68
N CYS A 385 7.92 -2.39 -3.82
CA CYS A 385 8.75 -3.51 -3.38
C CYS A 385 7.99 -4.40 -2.39
N ILE A 386 8.41 -5.64 -2.30
CA ILE A 386 7.80 -6.68 -1.47
C ILE A 386 8.90 -7.47 -0.80
N GLY A 387 8.83 -7.65 0.52
CA GLY A 387 9.74 -8.54 1.25
C GLY A 387 9.78 -9.93 0.62
N GLY A 388 10.97 -10.55 0.59
CA GLY A 388 11.21 -11.81 -0.13
C GLY A 388 11.68 -11.63 -1.58
N GLY A 389 12.06 -10.41 -2.00
CA GLY A 389 12.70 -10.17 -3.31
C GLY A 389 11.71 -9.89 -4.44
N GLU A 390 10.49 -9.49 -4.15
CA GLU A 390 9.48 -9.28 -5.18
C GLU A 390 9.09 -7.80 -5.35
N ALA A 391 8.36 -7.53 -6.43
CA ALA A 391 7.66 -6.27 -6.68
C ALA A 391 6.43 -6.50 -7.57
N THR A 392 5.44 -5.60 -7.45
CA THR A 392 4.33 -5.50 -8.39
C THR A 392 4.29 -4.11 -9.01
N ALA A 393 3.74 -4.03 -10.22
CA ALA A 393 3.46 -2.77 -10.89
C ALA A 393 2.16 -2.83 -11.69
N ILE A 394 1.46 -1.70 -11.75
CA ILE A 394 0.23 -1.50 -12.54
C ILE A 394 0.40 -0.24 -13.38
N ALA A 395 0.05 -0.32 -14.68
CA ALA A 395 -0.06 0.80 -15.59
C ALA A 395 -1.54 1.15 -15.79
N VAL A 396 -1.88 2.44 -15.64
CA VAL A 396 -3.24 2.95 -15.81
C VAL A 396 -3.25 4.10 -16.82
N GLU A 397 -4.36 4.23 -17.56
CA GLU A 397 -4.64 5.38 -18.41
C GLU A 397 -5.98 5.99 -17.99
N MET A 398 -5.97 7.30 -17.68
CA MET A 398 -7.18 8.04 -17.27
C MET A 398 -8.21 8.06 -18.41
N ALA A 399 -9.49 8.00 -18.06
CA ALA A 399 -10.60 7.95 -19.01
C ALA A 399 -10.82 9.23 -19.80
#